data_544632fc2ac6ba0d300ede0e90bf5ab0
#
_entry.id   544632fc2ac6ba0d300ede0e90bf5ab0
#
_cell.length_a   1.000
_cell.length_b   1.000
_cell.length_c   1.000
_cell.angle_alpha   90.00
_cell.angle_beta   90.00
_cell.angle_gamma   90.00
#
_symmetry.space_group_name_H-M   'P 1'
#
loop_
_entity.id
_entity.type
_entity.pdbx_description
1 polymer ?
#
loop_
_entity_poly.entity_id
_entity_poly.type
_entity_poly.pdbx_seq_one_letter_code
_entity_poly.pdbx_strand_id
1 'polypeptide(L)'
;ISPMAKFGAAGYKIFFGETIGNLPFPDDGVCQDVFQNITESQLPLCIHAENRQIMYHHLNRLKEEGKTAAVNWEATRPYLCEAESVHHAIFFAETFGTKLHVLHMSSKQSAHLVREAKARGLIRITAETGPHYLLREPNDMNKVGSLLKMNPPVRTRDHGETLWDGLLNGYVDMIATDHSPHTLEEKGSDVYGKMLKDA
;
A
#
# COMPACT_ATOMS: atom_id res chain seq x y z
N ILE A 1 -4.50 -22.19 3.50
CA ILE A 1 -3.17 -21.64 3.91
C ILE A 1 -2.17 -22.79 4.03
N SER A 2 -2.40 -23.78 4.89
CA SER A 2 -1.45 -24.90 5.11
C SER A 2 -1.07 -25.67 3.84
N PRO A 3 -1.96 -26.00 2.89
CA PRO A 3 -1.56 -26.65 1.64
C PRO A 3 -0.60 -25.81 0.80
N MET A 4 -0.81 -24.50 0.70
CA MET A 4 0.06 -23.60 -0.08
C MET A 4 1.49 -23.54 0.46
N ALA A 5 1.65 -23.52 1.79
CA ALA A 5 2.96 -23.59 2.43
C ALA A 5 3.72 -24.87 2.04
N LYS A 6 3.01 -26.01 2.00
CA LYS A 6 3.59 -27.31 1.60
C LYS A 6 4.01 -27.36 0.13
N PHE A 7 3.37 -26.57 -0.72
CA PHE A 7 3.76 -26.41 -2.14
C PHE A 7 4.93 -25.45 -2.35
N GLY A 8 5.50 -24.87 -1.29
CA GLY A 8 6.68 -24.01 -1.35
C GLY A 8 6.38 -22.53 -1.53
N ALA A 9 5.20 -22.05 -1.12
CA ALA A 9 4.91 -20.61 -1.06
C ALA A 9 5.94 -19.91 -0.15
N ALA A 10 6.50 -18.78 -0.61
CA ALA A 10 7.43 -17.96 0.18
C ALA A 10 6.72 -17.05 1.20
N GLY A 11 5.46 -16.74 0.98
CA GLY A 11 4.61 -15.91 1.80
C GLY A 11 3.19 -15.83 1.26
N TYR A 12 2.37 -15.04 1.92
CA TYR A 12 0.98 -14.78 1.51
C TYR A 12 0.80 -13.28 1.27
N LYS A 13 -0.13 -12.91 0.40
CA LYS A 13 -0.47 -11.50 0.16
C LYS A 13 -1.97 -11.28 0.32
N ILE A 14 -2.32 -10.20 1.01
CA ILE A 14 -3.69 -9.68 1.07
C ILE A 14 -3.70 -8.20 0.67
N PHE A 15 -4.88 -7.74 0.28
CA PHE A 15 -5.12 -6.35 -0.06
C PHE A 15 -6.17 -5.78 0.90
N PHE A 16 -5.85 -4.66 1.55
CA PHE A 16 -6.81 -3.85 2.30
C PHE A 16 -7.51 -2.79 1.44
N GLY A 17 -7.12 -2.67 0.19
CA GLY A 17 -7.68 -1.76 -0.79
C GLY A 17 -8.10 -2.45 -2.08
N GLU A 18 -8.49 -1.65 -3.05
CA GLU A 18 -8.79 -2.14 -4.39
C GLU A 18 -7.57 -2.70 -5.09
N THR A 19 -7.77 -3.82 -5.76
CA THR A 19 -6.78 -4.44 -6.64
C THR A 19 -7.41 -4.76 -7.99
N ILE A 20 -6.57 -5.02 -8.98
CA ILE A 20 -6.98 -5.45 -10.31
C ILE A 20 -7.56 -6.87 -10.21
N GLY A 21 -8.69 -7.13 -10.88
CA GLY A 21 -9.24 -8.48 -11.04
C GLY A 21 -10.31 -8.88 -10.04
N ASN A 22 -11.05 -7.94 -9.45
CA ASN A 22 -12.19 -8.22 -8.55
C ASN A 22 -11.88 -9.18 -7.40
N LEU A 23 -10.67 -9.14 -6.87
CA LEU A 23 -10.35 -9.90 -5.67
C LEU A 23 -11.18 -9.36 -4.50
N PRO A 24 -11.82 -10.25 -3.71
CA PRO A 24 -12.63 -9.81 -2.60
C PRO A 24 -11.77 -9.08 -1.56
N PHE A 25 -12.23 -7.92 -1.13
CA PHE A 25 -11.67 -7.24 0.03
C PHE A 25 -12.14 -8.00 1.28
N PRO A 26 -11.24 -8.47 2.14
CA PRO A 26 -11.63 -9.12 3.37
C PRO A 26 -12.23 -8.10 4.35
N ASP A 27 -13.37 -8.42 4.96
CA ASP A 27 -13.85 -7.72 6.15
C ASP A 27 -12.96 -8.02 7.36
N ASP A 28 -13.18 -7.31 8.47
CA ASP A 28 -12.34 -7.44 9.66
C ASP A 28 -12.39 -8.85 10.27
N GLY A 29 -13.52 -9.55 10.18
CA GLY A 29 -13.64 -10.92 10.64
C GLY A 29 -12.81 -11.90 9.80
N VAL A 30 -12.87 -11.75 8.48
CA VAL A 30 -12.03 -12.53 7.55
C VAL A 30 -10.56 -12.16 7.72
N CYS A 31 -10.22 -10.87 7.93
CA CYS A 31 -8.86 -10.46 8.24
C CYS A 31 -8.33 -11.14 9.50
N GLN A 32 -9.11 -11.16 10.58
CA GLN A 32 -8.76 -11.87 11.81
C GLN A 32 -8.40 -13.34 11.54
N ASP A 33 -9.27 -14.05 10.83
CA ASP A 33 -9.05 -15.47 10.49
C ASP A 33 -7.79 -15.66 9.64
N VAL A 34 -7.55 -14.76 8.69
CA VAL A 34 -6.34 -14.80 7.83
C VAL A 34 -5.08 -14.64 8.67
N PHE A 35 -5.00 -13.63 9.55
CA PHE A 35 -3.83 -13.40 10.40
C PHE A 35 -3.58 -14.57 11.33
N GLN A 36 -4.60 -15.07 12.01
CA GLN A 36 -4.50 -16.21 12.90
C GLN A 36 -4.01 -17.47 12.16
N ASN A 37 -4.62 -17.81 11.02
CA ASN A 37 -4.28 -19.02 10.27
C ASN A 37 -2.90 -18.95 9.60
N ILE A 38 -2.45 -17.77 9.17
CA ILE A 38 -1.12 -17.61 8.54
C ILE A 38 -0.01 -17.80 9.56
N THR A 39 -0.21 -17.41 10.81
CA THR A 39 0.76 -17.58 11.88
C THR A 39 1.22 -19.04 12.03
N GLU A 40 0.32 -20.01 11.86
CA GLU A 40 0.66 -21.43 11.90
C GLU A 40 1.65 -21.86 10.81
N SER A 41 1.64 -21.21 9.66
CA SER A 41 2.53 -21.52 8.54
C SER A 41 3.97 -21.04 8.76
N GLN A 42 4.17 -20.11 9.68
CA GLN A 42 5.45 -19.41 9.92
C GLN A 42 5.95 -18.59 8.70
N LEU A 43 5.14 -18.44 7.64
CA LEU A 43 5.44 -17.62 6.48
C LEU A 43 4.99 -16.16 6.70
N PRO A 44 5.62 -15.18 6.04
CA PRO A 44 5.21 -13.79 6.16
C PRO A 44 3.86 -13.53 5.47
N LEU A 45 3.07 -12.64 6.06
CA LEU A 45 1.93 -12.01 5.43
C LEU A 45 2.34 -10.66 4.86
N CYS A 46 2.27 -10.52 3.54
CA CYS A 46 2.52 -9.28 2.82
C CYS A 46 1.20 -8.52 2.63
N ILE A 47 1.21 -7.21 2.85
CA ILE A 47 -0.02 -6.41 2.74
C ILE A 47 0.14 -5.27 1.73
N HIS A 48 -0.85 -5.11 0.86
CA HIS A 48 -1.16 -3.84 0.22
C HIS A 48 -2.10 -3.08 1.16
N ALA A 49 -1.64 -1.97 1.70
CA ALA A 49 -2.31 -1.27 2.79
C ALA A 49 -2.92 0.06 2.31
N GLU A 50 -4.16 0.07 1.87
CA GLU A 50 -4.92 1.28 1.58
C GLU A 50 -6.39 1.09 1.99
N ASN A 51 -6.88 1.87 2.95
CA ASN A 51 -8.26 1.81 3.40
C ASN A 51 -9.24 2.23 2.31
N ARG A 52 -10.03 1.27 1.83
CA ARG A 52 -10.97 1.45 0.72
C ARG A 52 -12.04 2.50 1.02
N GLN A 53 -12.58 2.53 2.22
CA GLN A 53 -13.67 3.44 2.58
C GLN A 53 -13.18 4.90 2.57
N ILE A 54 -12.00 5.15 3.15
CA ILE A 54 -11.38 6.48 3.12
C ILE A 54 -11.08 6.89 1.68
N MET A 55 -10.51 5.98 0.89
CA MET A 55 -10.20 6.21 -0.52
C MET A 55 -11.45 6.61 -1.32
N TYR A 56 -12.54 5.84 -1.23
CA TYR A 56 -13.77 6.17 -1.96
C TYR A 56 -14.42 7.46 -1.50
N HIS A 57 -14.37 7.77 -0.21
CA HIS A 57 -14.85 9.05 0.31
C HIS A 57 -14.12 10.23 -0.38
N HIS A 58 -12.79 10.18 -0.44
CA HIS A 58 -11.99 11.23 -1.09
C HIS A 58 -12.18 11.24 -2.61
N LEU A 59 -12.22 10.09 -3.26
CA LEU A 59 -12.45 9.96 -4.69
C LEU A 59 -13.79 10.59 -5.11
N ASN A 60 -14.87 10.25 -4.41
CA ASN A 60 -16.21 10.77 -4.73
C ASN A 60 -16.28 12.29 -4.53
N ARG A 61 -15.72 12.80 -3.43
CA ARG A 61 -15.64 14.26 -3.20
C ARG A 61 -14.90 14.98 -4.32
N LEU A 62 -13.75 14.48 -4.76
CA LEU A 62 -12.99 15.10 -5.85
C LEU A 62 -13.71 15.02 -7.20
N LYS A 63 -14.48 13.96 -7.44
CA LYS A 63 -15.38 13.86 -8.59
C LYS A 63 -16.45 14.96 -8.57
N GLU A 64 -17.14 15.14 -7.44
CA GLU A 64 -18.16 16.16 -7.25
C GLU A 64 -17.60 17.57 -7.42
N GLU A 65 -16.35 17.78 -6.99
CA GLU A 65 -15.64 19.05 -7.18
C GLU A 65 -15.08 19.26 -8.60
N GLY A 66 -15.24 18.29 -9.50
CA GLY A 66 -14.72 18.34 -10.88
C GLY A 66 -13.19 18.29 -10.98
N LYS A 67 -12.51 17.85 -9.93
CA LYS A 67 -11.02 17.75 -9.86
C LYS A 67 -10.51 16.45 -10.49
N THR A 68 -10.61 16.37 -11.82
CA THR A 68 -10.29 15.16 -12.60
C THR A 68 -8.87 15.12 -13.18
N ALA A 69 -8.05 16.15 -12.97
CA ALA A 69 -6.68 16.18 -13.47
C ALA A 69 -5.79 15.13 -12.78
N ALA A 70 -4.83 14.56 -13.52
CA ALA A 70 -3.92 13.52 -13.04
C ALA A 70 -3.19 13.88 -11.73
N VAL A 71 -2.79 15.14 -11.58
CA VAL A 71 -2.12 15.66 -10.38
C VAL A 71 -2.94 15.48 -9.09
N ASN A 72 -4.26 15.34 -9.20
CA ASN A 72 -5.16 15.09 -8.05
C ASN A 72 -5.20 13.60 -7.63
N TRP A 73 -4.46 12.71 -8.30
CA TRP A 73 -4.49 11.28 -7.98
C TRP A 73 -4.12 10.99 -6.53
N GLU A 74 -3.08 11.65 -6.02
CA GLU A 74 -2.66 11.52 -4.61
C GLU A 74 -3.78 11.91 -3.65
N ALA A 75 -4.54 12.98 -3.95
CA ALA A 75 -5.63 13.44 -3.11
C ALA A 75 -6.84 12.48 -3.06
N THR A 76 -6.98 11.54 -4.02
CA THR A 76 -7.97 10.46 -3.95
C THR A 76 -7.58 9.37 -2.96
N ARG A 77 -6.28 9.25 -2.66
CA ARG A 77 -5.66 8.24 -1.82
C ARG A 77 -4.69 8.90 -0.83
N PRO A 78 -5.19 9.79 0.06
CA PRO A 78 -4.33 10.49 1.02
C PRO A 78 -3.53 9.49 1.86
N TYR A 79 -2.40 9.93 2.42
CA TYR A 79 -1.56 9.10 3.28
C TYR A 79 -2.33 8.38 4.41
N LEU A 80 -3.45 8.96 4.83
CA LEU A 80 -4.33 8.39 5.84
C LEU A 80 -4.87 7.01 5.42
N CYS A 81 -5.13 6.78 4.12
CA CYS A 81 -5.57 5.47 3.63
C CYS A 81 -4.52 4.39 3.93
N GLU A 82 -3.25 4.72 3.71
CA GLU A 82 -2.14 3.80 3.94
C GLU A 82 -1.86 3.63 5.43
N ALA A 83 -1.71 4.73 6.15
CA ALA A 83 -1.32 4.71 7.56
C ALA A 83 -2.35 4.00 8.44
N GLU A 84 -3.65 4.19 8.20
CA GLU A 84 -4.72 3.49 8.91
C GLU A 84 -4.63 1.98 8.69
N SER A 85 -4.50 1.55 7.43
CA SER A 85 -4.41 0.12 7.10
C SER A 85 -3.12 -0.53 7.59
N VAL A 86 -2.01 0.19 7.59
CA VAL A 86 -0.75 -0.28 8.20
C VAL A 86 -0.91 -0.45 9.71
N HIS A 87 -1.53 0.52 10.40
CA HIS A 87 -1.81 0.44 11.83
C HIS A 87 -2.71 -0.76 12.17
N HIS A 88 -3.78 -0.93 11.40
CA HIS A 88 -4.71 -2.06 11.52
C HIS A 88 -3.98 -3.41 11.36
N ALA A 89 -3.15 -3.55 10.32
CA ALA A 89 -2.38 -4.78 10.10
C ALA A 89 -1.35 -5.04 11.22
N ILE A 90 -0.70 -4.01 11.74
CA ILE A 90 0.22 -4.14 12.87
C ILE A 90 -0.53 -4.64 14.11
N PHE A 91 -1.71 -4.08 14.40
CA PHE A 91 -2.54 -4.51 15.52
C PHE A 91 -2.90 -5.99 15.43
N PHE A 92 -3.38 -6.48 14.29
CA PHE A 92 -3.66 -7.89 14.10
C PHE A 92 -2.39 -8.75 14.17
N ALA A 93 -1.32 -8.30 13.55
CA ALA A 93 -0.06 -9.05 13.56
C ALA A 93 0.49 -9.22 14.99
N GLU A 94 0.44 -8.18 15.81
CA GLU A 94 0.84 -8.23 17.22
C GLU A 94 -0.10 -9.11 18.05
N THR A 95 -1.42 -9.08 17.75
CA THR A 95 -2.42 -9.89 18.45
C THR A 95 -2.22 -11.39 18.21
N PHE A 96 -1.90 -11.78 16.98
CA PHE A 96 -1.81 -13.19 16.58
C PHE A 96 -0.37 -13.71 16.44
N GLY A 97 0.64 -12.85 16.55
CA GLY A 97 2.05 -13.22 16.37
C GLY A 97 2.43 -13.44 14.91
N THR A 98 1.74 -12.82 13.96
CA THR A 98 1.95 -12.99 12.52
C THR A 98 3.18 -12.23 12.07
N LYS A 99 4.06 -12.87 11.27
CA LYS A 99 5.15 -12.16 10.59
C LYS A 99 4.56 -11.25 9.51
N LEU A 100 4.79 -9.94 9.63
CA LEU A 100 4.20 -8.95 8.75
C LEU A 100 5.23 -8.34 7.80
N HIS A 101 4.86 -8.18 6.53
CA HIS A 101 5.63 -7.41 5.55
C HIS A 101 4.74 -6.32 4.92
N VAL A 102 5.12 -5.06 5.11
CA VAL A 102 4.42 -3.91 4.51
C VAL A 102 5.04 -3.63 3.14
N LEU A 103 4.24 -3.85 2.07
CA LEU A 103 4.66 -3.65 0.69
C LEU A 103 4.64 -2.18 0.31
N HIS A 104 5.52 -1.79 -0.63
CA HIS A 104 5.50 -0.51 -1.37
C HIS A 104 5.05 0.70 -0.53
N MET A 105 5.56 0.83 0.68
CA MET A 105 5.22 1.90 1.62
C MET A 105 5.57 3.27 1.05
N SER A 106 4.60 4.20 1.04
CA SER A 106 4.71 5.52 0.40
C SER A 106 4.68 6.69 1.38
N SER A 107 4.23 6.48 2.62
CA SER A 107 3.97 7.58 3.56
C SER A 107 4.89 7.58 4.78
N LYS A 108 5.23 8.78 5.26
CA LYS A 108 6.02 8.96 6.48
C LYS A 108 5.30 8.43 7.72
N GLN A 109 3.96 8.51 7.76
CA GLN A 109 3.19 8.01 8.88
C GLN A 109 3.29 6.49 8.98
N SER A 110 3.19 5.77 7.85
CA SER A 110 3.40 4.33 7.81
C SER A 110 4.80 3.95 8.24
N ALA A 111 5.81 4.70 7.80
CA ALA A 111 7.21 4.49 8.19
C ALA A 111 7.40 4.64 9.72
N HIS A 112 6.76 5.64 10.33
CA HIS A 112 6.79 5.82 11.78
C HIS A 112 6.09 4.68 12.52
N LEU A 113 4.92 4.22 12.04
CA LEU A 113 4.21 3.07 12.62
C LEU A 113 5.04 1.79 12.57
N VAL A 114 5.71 1.53 11.45
CA VAL A 114 6.63 0.39 11.31
C VAL A 114 7.82 0.51 12.27
N ARG A 115 8.43 1.70 12.37
CA ARG A 115 9.53 1.97 13.32
C ARG A 115 9.10 1.67 14.77
N GLU A 116 7.94 2.15 15.17
CA GLU A 116 7.39 1.92 16.51
C GLU A 116 7.08 0.45 16.76
N ALA A 117 6.50 -0.27 15.79
CA ALA A 117 6.23 -1.69 15.89
C ALA A 117 7.53 -2.50 16.02
N LYS A 118 8.58 -2.16 15.25
CA LYS A 118 9.92 -2.76 15.40
C LYS A 118 10.50 -2.51 16.79
N ALA A 119 10.35 -1.30 17.32
CA ALA A 119 10.84 -0.94 18.67
C ALA A 119 10.12 -1.72 19.78
N ARG A 120 8.82 -2.03 19.61
CA ARG A 120 8.09 -2.88 20.58
C ARG A 120 8.56 -4.35 20.55
N GLY A 121 9.05 -4.82 19.41
CA GLY A 121 9.63 -6.16 19.28
C GLY A 121 8.66 -7.34 19.48
N LEU A 122 7.35 -7.11 19.42
CA LEU A 122 6.33 -8.14 19.67
C LEU A 122 6.16 -9.10 18.50
N ILE A 123 6.49 -8.65 17.28
CA ILE A 123 6.43 -9.43 16.04
C ILE A 123 7.65 -9.18 15.17
N ARG A 124 7.88 -10.10 14.22
CA ARG A 124 8.79 -9.83 13.12
C ARG A 124 8.07 -9.01 12.05
N ILE A 125 8.41 -7.71 11.95
CA ILE A 125 7.90 -6.81 10.93
C ILE A 125 9.02 -6.33 10.02
N THR A 126 8.74 -6.35 8.71
CA THR A 126 9.59 -5.78 7.67
C THR A 126 8.76 -4.87 6.76
N ALA A 127 9.41 -3.94 6.06
CA ALA A 127 8.76 -3.04 5.13
C ALA A 127 9.65 -2.74 3.94
N GLU A 128 9.04 -2.52 2.79
CA GLU A 128 9.71 -2.05 1.59
C GLU A 128 9.16 -0.72 1.11
N THR A 129 9.95 0.02 0.35
CA THR A 129 9.51 1.18 -0.41
C THR A 129 9.98 1.07 -1.86
N GLY A 130 9.39 1.90 -2.74
CA GLY A 130 9.76 1.91 -4.15
C GLY A 130 10.65 3.10 -4.53
N PRO A 131 11.50 2.98 -5.58
CA PRO A 131 12.33 4.08 -6.05
C PRO A 131 11.50 5.28 -6.50
N HIS A 132 10.29 5.07 -6.96
CA HIS A 132 9.36 6.14 -7.34
C HIS A 132 8.87 6.97 -6.14
N TYR A 133 8.69 6.39 -4.95
CA TYR A 133 8.35 7.14 -3.72
C TYR A 133 9.53 7.94 -3.16
N LEU A 134 10.74 7.51 -3.46
CA LEU A 134 11.97 8.18 -3.04
C LEU A 134 12.36 9.35 -3.94
N LEU A 135 11.94 9.33 -5.23
CA LEU A 135 12.48 10.20 -6.27
C LEU A 135 11.42 11.04 -7.00
N ARG A 136 10.13 10.80 -6.77
CA ARG A 136 9.04 11.46 -7.49
C ARG A 136 8.04 12.10 -6.54
N GLU A 137 7.37 13.15 -7.05
CA GLU A 137 6.35 13.89 -6.33
C GLU A 137 5.07 14.01 -7.18
N PRO A 138 3.89 14.30 -6.58
CA PRO A 138 2.63 14.44 -7.33
C PRO A 138 2.71 15.46 -8.47
N ASN A 139 3.46 16.55 -8.29
CA ASN A 139 3.65 17.59 -9.32
C ASN A 139 4.37 17.08 -10.57
N ASP A 140 5.11 15.99 -10.50
CA ASP A 140 5.73 15.39 -11.70
C ASP A 140 4.66 14.87 -12.69
N MET A 141 3.44 14.59 -12.23
CA MET A 141 2.31 14.24 -13.09
C MET A 141 1.94 15.34 -14.08
N ASN A 142 2.27 16.61 -13.81
CA ASN A 142 2.08 17.70 -14.76
C ASN A 142 2.95 17.52 -16.02
N LYS A 143 4.06 16.77 -15.93
CA LYS A 143 4.97 16.50 -17.04
C LYS A 143 4.69 15.17 -17.72
N VAL A 144 4.38 14.12 -16.93
CA VAL A 144 4.31 12.75 -17.43
C VAL A 144 2.89 12.16 -17.37
N GLY A 145 1.92 12.89 -16.86
CA GLY A 145 0.50 12.50 -16.81
C GLY A 145 0.29 11.17 -16.08
N SER A 146 -0.57 10.35 -16.67
CA SER A 146 -0.96 9.03 -16.16
C SER A 146 0.17 8.01 -16.08
N LEU A 147 1.33 8.26 -16.70
CA LEU A 147 2.47 7.36 -16.61
C LEU A 147 2.98 7.22 -15.17
N LEU A 148 2.80 8.25 -14.34
CA LEU A 148 3.17 8.22 -12.91
C LEU A 148 2.04 7.73 -12.00
N LYS A 149 0.90 7.32 -12.56
CA LYS A 149 -0.20 6.76 -11.77
C LYS A 149 0.17 5.37 -11.26
N MET A 150 0.10 5.20 -9.95
CA MET A 150 0.33 3.94 -9.23
C MET A 150 -0.44 3.93 -7.91
N ASN A 151 -0.54 2.77 -7.27
CA ASN A 151 -1.21 2.54 -5.99
C ASN A 151 -0.26 1.80 -5.03
N PRO A 152 0.08 2.40 -3.88
CA PRO A 152 -0.19 3.78 -3.44
C PRO A 152 0.39 4.84 -4.38
N PRO A 153 -0.12 6.09 -4.35
CA PRO A 153 0.42 7.16 -5.17
C PRO A 153 1.76 7.68 -4.65
N VAL A 154 2.53 8.34 -5.51
CA VAL A 154 3.67 9.15 -5.06
C VAL A 154 3.20 10.30 -4.16
N ARG A 155 4.01 10.66 -3.17
CA ARG A 155 3.69 11.65 -2.14
C ARG A 155 4.59 12.88 -2.25
N THR A 156 4.28 13.90 -1.46
CA THR A 156 5.12 15.08 -1.31
C THR A 156 6.49 14.71 -0.73
N ARG A 157 7.47 15.56 -0.98
CA ARG A 157 8.89 15.33 -0.71
C ARG A 157 9.20 14.88 0.71
N ASP A 158 8.52 15.45 1.70
CA ASP A 158 8.69 15.11 3.11
C ASP A 158 8.40 13.64 3.45
N HIS A 159 7.53 12.99 2.68
CA HIS A 159 7.32 11.55 2.77
C HIS A 159 8.54 10.77 2.27
N GLY A 160 9.06 11.13 1.09
CA GLY A 160 10.24 10.50 0.51
C GLY A 160 11.48 10.67 1.39
N GLU A 161 11.69 11.84 1.97
CA GLU A 161 12.80 12.11 2.91
C GLU A 161 12.72 11.20 4.14
N THR A 162 11.51 10.97 4.70
CA THR A 162 11.33 10.03 5.81
C THR A 162 11.58 8.57 5.39
N LEU A 163 11.22 8.18 4.17
CA LEU A 163 11.50 6.84 3.65
C LEU A 163 13.00 6.62 3.45
N TRP A 164 13.74 7.64 2.96
CA TRP A 164 15.19 7.62 2.90
C TRP A 164 15.83 7.47 4.28
N ASP A 165 15.36 8.25 5.27
CA ASP A 165 15.78 8.10 6.66
C ASP A 165 15.52 6.68 7.17
N GLY A 166 14.37 6.10 6.81
CA GLY A 166 13.99 4.74 7.14
C GLY A 166 14.95 3.68 6.60
N LEU A 167 15.38 3.83 5.35
CA LEU A 167 16.37 2.94 4.73
C LEU A 167 17.74 3.06 5.41
N LEU A 168 18.18 4.27 5.71
CA LEU A 168 19.47 4.51 6.33
C LEU A 168 19.51 4.04 7.79
N ASN A 169 18.40 4.11 8.51
CA ASN A 169 18.30 3.75 9.92
C ASN A 169 17.65 2.37 10.17
N GLY A 170 17.34 1.61 9.12
CA GLY A 170 16.93 0.22 9.19
C GLY A 170 15.47 -0.04 9.64
N TYR A 171 14.60 0.98 9.63
CA TYR A 171 13.18 0.73 9.85
C TYR A 171 12.37 0.56 8.54
N VAL A 172 12.96 0.89 7.38
CA VAL A 172 12.58 0.39 6.07
C VAL A 172 13.66 -0.59 5.63
N ASP A 173 13.33 -1.82 5.28
CA ASP A 173 14.29 -2.92 5.14
C ASP A 173 14.86 -3.03 3.73
N MET A 174 14.10 -2.64 2.71
CA MET A 174 14.50 -2.84 1.32
C MET A 174 13.83 -1.87 0.36
N ILE A 175 14.37 -1.80 -0.85
CA ILE A 175 13.76 -1.14 -2.00
C ILE A 175 13.27 -2.22 -2.96
N ALA A 176 11.99 -2.14 -3.36
CA ALA A 176 11.40 -2.99 -4.37
C ALA A 176 10.68 -2.13 -5.42
N THR A 177 10.74 -2.55 -6.67
CA THR A 177 10.19 -1.75 -7.78
C THR A 177 8.68 -1.86 -7.92
N ASP A 178 8.08 -2.91 -7.37
CA ASP A 178 6.68 -3.31 -7.61
C ASP A 178 6.34 -3.28 -9.10
N HIS A 179 7.26 -3.85 -9.93
CA HIS A 179 7.15 -3.81 -11.39
C HIS A 179 5.90 -4.52 -11.88
N SER A 180 4.88 -3.75 -12.24
CA SER A 180 3.62 -4.22 -12.82
C SER A 180 3.39 -3.45 -14.13
N PRO A 181 3.95 -3.93 -15.25
CA PRO A 181 3.94 -3.19 -16.51
C PRO A 181 2.53 -3.08 -17.08
N HIS A 182 2.20 -1.88 -17.53
CA HIS A 182 1.02 -1.56 -18.29
C HIS A 182 1.42 -0.96 -19.63
N THR A 183 0.66 -1.26 -20.68
CA THR A 183 0.84 -0.62 -21.97
C THR A 183 0.51 0.87 -21.91
N LEU A 184 1.01 1.64 -22.88
CA LEU A 184 0.66 3.06 -22.98
C LEU A 184 -0.86 3.27 -23.20
N GLU A 185 -1.50 2.33 -23.89
CA GLU A 185 -2.95 2.35 -24.11
C GLU A 185 -3.72 2.14 -22.81
N GLU A 186 -3.31 1.19 -21.95
CA GLU A 186 -3.90 0.94 -20.65
C GLU A 186 -3.69 2.12 -19.68
N LYS A 187 -2.52 2.76 -19.73
CA LYS A 187 -2.25 3.98 -18.94
C LYS A 187 -3.13 5.14 -19.37
N GLY A 188 -3.51 5.23 -20.65
CA GLY A 188 -4.42 6.24 -21.19
C GLY A 188 -3.95 7.68 -21.01
N SER A 189 -4.65 8.62 -21.64
CA SER A 189 -4.43 10.05 -21.45
C SER A 189 -5.21 10.62 -20.25
N ASP A 190 -6.22 9.89 -19.79
CA ASP A 190 -7.12 10.29 -18.71
C ASP A 190 -6.98 9.35 -17.51
N VAL A 191 -6.38 9.86 -16.45
CA VAL A 191 -6.12 9.12 -15.21
C VAL A 191 -7.41 8.62 -14.54
N TYR A 192 -8.50 9.32 -14.75
CA TYR A 192 -9.80 8.99 -14.21
C TYR A 192 -10.69 8.22 -15.19
N GLY A 193 -10.45 8.33 -16.50
CA GLY A 193 -11.38 7.89 -17.53
C GLY A 193 -11.75 6.42 -17.47
N LYS A 194 -10.83 5.55 -17.07
CA LYS A 194 -11.08 4.11 -16.96
C LYS A 194 -11.62 3.73 -15.58
N MET A 195 -11.07 4.31 -14.49
CA MET A 195 -11.52 4.01 -13.13
C MET A 195 -12.89 4.58 -12.77
N LEU A 196 -13.34 5.63 -13.48
CA LEU A 196 -14.63 6.26 -13.23
C LEU A 196 -15.78 5.62 -14.01
N LYS A 197 -15.46 4.81 -15.04
CA LYS A 197 -16.46 4.08 -15.83
C LYS A 197 -16.78 2.70 -15.27
N ASP A 198 -15.88 2.17 -14.41
CA ASP A 198 -15.98 0.82 -13.86
C ASP A 198 -16.35 0.80 -12.36
N ALA A 199 -16.74 1.97 -11.80
CA ALA A 199 -17.17 2.11 -10.40
C ALA A 199 -18.67 2.37 -10.27
#